data_6979b3f475872d77bfe9ad1cd08eb7ec
#
_entry.id   6979b3f475872d77bfe9ad1cd08eb7ec
#
_cell.length_a   1.000
_cell.length_b   1.000
_cell.length_c   1.000
_cell.angle_alpha   90.00
_cell.angle_beta   90.00
_cell.angle_gamma   90.00
#
_symmetry.space_group_name_H-M   'P 1'
#
loop_
_entity.id
_entity.type
_entity.pdbx_description
1 polymer ?
#
loop_
_entity_poly.entity_id
_entity_poly.type
_entity_poly.pdbx_seq_one_letter_code
_entity_poly.pdbx_strand_id
1 'polypeptide(L)'
;FEIFKRSYDARKNVALAFIYTIDLSIKDERAVLQQFSSDSHIRPSPDTSYHFVAAAPDSIQSGKSLRPVVVGFGPCGIFAALLLAQMGFKPIVLERGKQVRERTQDTWGLWRKNILNPESNVQFGEGGAGTFSDGKLWTQVSDPKHYGRKVLEEFVKADAPPEIMYVSKPHIGTFRLVKMI
;
A
#
# COMPACT_ATOMS: atom_id res chain seq x y z
N PHE A 1 19.84 0.21 14.65
CA PHE A 1 18.54 0.91 14.68
C PHE A 1 17.92 0.93 13.28
N GLU A 2 16.60 1.00 13.24
CA GLU A 2 15.83 1.18 12.03
C GLU A 2 14.95 2.43 12.15
N ILE A 3 14.68 3.09 11.01
CA ILE A 3 13.77 4.25 11.01
C ILE A 3 12.34 3.73 10.87
N PHE A 4 11.56 3.82 11.94
CA PHE A 4 10.14 3.47 11.93
C PHE A 4 9.29 4.53 11.22
N LYS A 5 9.59 5.82 11.51
CA LYS A 5 8.86 6.95 10.92
C LYS A 5 9.74 8.20 10.84
N ARG A 6 9.61 8.93 9.73
CA ARG A 6 10.16 10.29 9.56
C ARG A 6 9.04 11.25 9.23
N SER A 7 8.92 12.31 10.01
CA SER A 7 7.95 13.40 9.79
C SER A 7 8.65 14.76 9.84
N TYR A 8 7.90 15.81 9.53
CA TYR A 8 8.38 17.18 9.62
C TYR A 8 7.75 17.87 10.83
N ASP A 9 8.54 18.62 11.58
CA ASP A 9 8.04 19.66 12.46
C ASP A 9 8.12 20.99 11.70
N ALA A 10 6.98 21.49 11.27
CA ALA A 10 6.83 22.74 10.54
C ALA A 10 5.88 23.70 11.30
N ARG A 11 5.84 23.61 12.63
CA ARG A 11 5.03 24.51 13.43
C ARG A 11 5.48 25.95 13.29
N LYS A 12 4.52 26.88 13.31
CA LYS A 12 4.79 28.29 13.24
C LYS A 12 5.72 28.71 14.41
N ASN A 13 6.75 29.48 14.12
CA ASN A 13 7.74 29.98 15.07
C ASN A 13 8.78 28.94 15.56
N VAL A 14 8.88 27.78 14.92
CA VAL A 14 9.93 26.79 15.17
C VAL A 14 10.73 26.57 13.89
N ALA A 15 12.02 26.31 14.02
CA ALA A 15 12.84 25.93 12.86
C ALA A 15 12.33 24.62 12.26
N LEU A 16 12.26 24.55 10.93
CA LEU A 16 11.89 23.33 10.23
C LEU A 16 12.86 22.19 10.62
N ALA A 17 12.34 21.10 11.14
CA ALA A 17 13.12 19.97 11.57
C ALA A 17 12.50 18.63 11.13
N PHE A 18 13.33 17.61 10.98
CA PHE A 18 12.87 16.24 10.87
C PHE A 18 12.65 15.65 12.27
N ILE A 19 11.55 14.96 12.43
CA ILE A 19 11.25 14.16 13.61
C ILE A 19 11.32 12.69 13.23
N TYR A 20 12.14 11.92 13.92
CA TYR A 20 12.32 10.49 13.70
C TYR A 20 11.74 9.70 14.86
N THR A 21 11.00 8.65 14.53
CA THR A 21 10.76 7.53 15.43
C THR A 21 11.67 6.40 14.96
N ILE A 22 12.43 5.84 15.88
CA ILE A 22 13.43 4.81 15.57
C ILE A 22 13.16 3.55 16.39
N ASP A 23 13.37 2.39 15.80
CA ASP A 23 13.40 1.11 16.48
C ASP A 23 14.85 0.75 16.83
N LEU A 24 15.06 0.35 18.08
CA LEU A 24 16.38 -0.01 18.62
C LEU A 24 16.38 -1.48 19.06
N SER A 25 17.36 -2.23 18.59
CA SER A 25 17.67 -3.53 19.18
C SER A 25 18.70 -3.33 20.30
N ILE A 26 18.32 -3.67 21.52
CA ILE A 26 19.14 -3.50 22.73
C ILE A 26 19.23 -4.80 23.50
N LYS A 27 20.32 -4.98 24.29
CA LYS A 27 20.58 -6.25 25.03
C LYS A 27 19.57 -6.52 26.13
N ASP A 28 19.13 -5.48 26.85
CA ASP A 28 18.20 -5.59 27.97
C ASP A 28 17.05 -4.60 27.78
N GLU A 29 16.13 -4.96 26.88
CA GLU A 29 14.95 -4.17 26.57
C GLU A 29 14.07 -3.96 27.82
N ARG A 30 13.92 -5.01 28.65
CA ARG A 30 13.08 -4.95 29.84
C ARG A 30 13.58 -3.93 30.86
N ALA A 31 14.89 -3.89 31.12
CA ALA A 31 15.49 -2.92 32.05
C ALA A 31 15.32 -1.49 31.55
N VAL A 32 15.51 -1.25 30.23
CA VAL A 32 15.34 0.08 29.63
C VAL A 32 13.88 0.52 29.69
N LEU A 33 12.92 -0.31 29.31
CA LEU A 33 11.49 -0.01 29.41
C LEU A 33 11.06 0.28 30.86
N GLN A 34 11.61 -0.43 31.84
CA GLN A 34 11.35 -0.17 33.26
C GLN A 34 11.94 1.16 33.70
N GLN A 35 13.20 1.44 33.32
CA GLN A 35 13.89 2.68 33.67
C GLN A 35 13.19 3.91 33.14
N PHE A 36 12.65 3.83 31.91
CA PHE A 36 11.97 4.93 31.22
C PHE A 36 10.45 4.79 31.20
N SER A 37 9.88 4.07 32.14
CA SER A 37 8.43 3.77 32.21
C SER A 37 7.53 5.02 32.27
N SER A 38 8.04 6.16 32.71
CA SER A 38 7.33 7.45 32.72
C SER A 38 7.47 8.26 31.41
N ASP A 39 8.36 7.86 30.51
CA ASP A 39 8.54 8.55 29.24
C ASP A 39 7.65 7.94 28.15
N SER A 40 6.62 8.68 27.75
CA SER A 40 5.68 8.23 26.70
C SER A 40 6.30 8.07 25.31
N HIS A 41 7.54 8.54 25.08
CA HIS A 41 8.26 8.41 23.82
C HIS A 41 9.03 7.09 23.72
N ILE A 42 9.25 6.41 24.86
CA ILE A 42 9.96 5.12 24.92
C ILE A 42 8.94 4.03 25.20
N ARG A 43 8.76 3.12 24.25
CA ARG A 43 7.77 2.06 24.32
C ARG A 43 8.21 0.86 23.49
N PRO A 44 7.66 -0.34 23.74
CA PRO A 44 7.92 -1.48 22.88
C PRO A 44 7.55 -1.18 21.42
N SER A 45 8.35 -1.65 20.48
CA SER A 45 8.01 -1.57 19.05
C SER A 45 6.78 -2.43 18.76
N PRO A 46 5.80 -1.89 18.02
CA PRO A 46 4.63 -2.67 17.66
C PRO A 46 4.99 -3.76 16.66
N ASP A 47 4.32 -4.90 16.74
CA ASP A 47 4.34 -5.86 15.64
C ASP A 47 3.58 -5.27 14.45
N THR A 48 4.30 -5.02 13.36
CA THR A 48 3.77 -4.48 12.12
C THR A 48 3.69 -5.53 11.02
N SER A 49 3.96 -6.79 11.34
CA SER A 49 3.90 -7.88 10.37
C SER A 49 2.47 -8.19 9.96
N TYR A 50 2.29 -8.54 8.69
CA TYR A 50 0.98 -8.95 8.20
C TYR A 50 0.77 -10.44 8.42
N HIS A 51 -0.26 -10.79 9.18
CA HIS A 51 -0.64 -12.17 9.44
C HIS A 51 -1.79 -12.59 8.53
N PHE A 52 -1.54 -13.59 7.68
CA PHE A 52 -2.58 -14.15 6.83
C PHE A 52 -3.65 -14.87 7.67
N VAL A 53 -4.92 -14.57 7.38
CA VAL A 53 -6.05 -15.08 8.15
C VAL A 53 -6.45 -16.50 7.77
N ALA A 54 -6.01 -16.97 6.61
CA ALA A 54 -6.34 -18.31 6.08
C ALA A 54 -5.29 -18.78 5.08
N ALA A 55 -5.29 -20.08 4.79
CA ALA A 55 -4.62 -20.69 3.65
C ALA A 55 -5.69 -21.39 2.79
N ALA A 56 -5.45 -21.41 1.47
CA ALA A 56 -6.37 -22.09 0.57
C ALA A 56 -6.39 -23.61 0.82
N PRO A 57 -7.58 -24.25 0.87
CA PRO A 57 -7.67 -25.68 1.03
C PRO A 57 -7.18 -26.42 -0.23
N ASP A 58 -6.78 -27.68 -0.05
CA ASP A 58 -6.28 -28.55 -1.15
C ASP A 58 -7.28 -28.68 -2.30
N SER A 59 -8.58 -28.57 -2.03
CA SER A 59 -9.62 -28.60 -3.05
C SER A 59 -9.52 -27.46 -4.07
N ILE A 60 -9.06 -26.28 -3.65
CA ILE A 60 -8.75 -25.15 -4.55
C ILE A 60 -7.50 -25.48 -5.37
N GLN A 61 -6.45 -26.01 -4.71
CA GLN A 61 -5.19 -26.32 -5.36
C GLN A 61 -5.37 -27.41 -6.45
N SER A 62 -6.18 -28.41 -6.18
CA SER A 62 -6.49 -29.52 -7.08
C SER A 62 -7.60 -29.22 -8.11
N GLY A 63 -8.17 -28.02 -8.10
CA GLY A 63 -9.26 -27.64 -9.01
C GLY A 63 -10.62 -28.26 -8.71
N LYS A 64 -10.79 -28.86 -7.54
CA LYS A 64 -12.06 -29.50 -7.11
C LYS A 64 -13.07 -28.50 -6.52
N SER A 65 -12.65 -27.29 -6.16
CA SER A 65 -13.48 -26.21 -5.64
C SER A 65 -13.43 -24.99 -6.52
N LEU A 66 -14.50 -24.19 -6.48
CA LEU A 66 -14.57 -22.94 -7.22
C LEU A 66 -13.54 -21.94 -6.66
N ARG A 67 -12.91 -21.23 -7.57
CA ARG A 67 -11.97 -20.15 -7.26
C ARG A 67 -12.72 -18.87 -6.89
N PRO A 68 -12.25 -18.07 -5.93
CA PRO A 68 -12.85 -16.77 -5.65
C PRO A 68 -12.77 -15.84 -6.86
N VAL A 69 -13.79 -15.02 -7.04
CA VAL A 69 -13.84 -14.02 -8.12
C VAL A 69 -13.75 -12.64 -7.50
N VAL A 70 -12.83 -11.84 -8.00
CA VAL A 70 -12.65 -10.42 -7.66
C VAL A 70 -13.18 -9.59 -8.82
N VAL A 71 -14.21 -8.78 -8.59
CA VAL A 71 -14.80 -7.93 -9.61
C VAL A 71 -14.27 -6.51 -9.49
N GLY A 72 -13.58 -6.05 -10.52
CA GLY A 72 -12.86 -4.78 -10.58
C GLY A 72 -11.40 -4.91 -10.17
N PHE A 73 -10.52 -4.19 -10.88
CA PHE A 73 -9.08 -4.19 -10.65
C PHE A 73 -8.57 -2.78 -10.33
N GLY A 74 -9.34 -2.05 -9.50
CA GLY A 74 -8.89 -0.84 -8.81
C GLY A 74 -8.06 -1.19 -7.57
N PRO A 75 -7.64 -0.20 -6.75
CA PRO A 75 -6.76 -0.44 -5.59
C PRO A 75 -7.27 -1.53 -4.65
N CYS A 76 -8.56 -1.56 -4.35
CA CYS A 76 -9.15 -2.59 -3.50
C CYS A 76 -9.07 -3.99 -4.17
N GLY A 77 -9.44 -4.09 -5.45
CA GLY A 77 -9.42 -5.36 -6.18
C GLY A 77 -8.00 -5.92 -6.36
N ILE A 78 -7.03 -5.05 -6.62
CA ILE A 78 -5.60 -5.43 -6.71
C ILE A 78 -5.15 -6.09 -5.40
N PHE A 79 -5.34 -5.43 -4.26
CA PHE A 79 -4.89 -5.96 -2.97
C PHE A 79 -5.72 -7.16 -2.51
N ALA A 80 -7.03 -7.21 -2.80
CA ALA A 80 -7.85 -8.40 -2.54
C ALA A 80 -7.35 -9.61 -3.34
N ALA A 81 -7.09 -9.43 -4.64
CA ALA A 81 -6.57 -10.48 -5.50
C ALA A 81 -5.16 -10.92 -5.06
N LEU A 82 -4.28 -9.96 -4.75
CA LEU A 82 -2.91 -10.24 -4.30
C LEU A 82 -2.91 -11.06 -3.00
N LEU A 83 -3.67 -10.65 -1.98
CA LEU A 83 -3.75 -11.37 -0.72
C LEU A 83 -4.35 -12.77 -0.89
N LEU A 84 -5.41 -12.90 -1.68
CA LEU A 84 -5.98 -14.20 -2.01
C LEU A 84 -4.96 -15.10 -2.73
N ALA A 85 -4.19 -14.55 -3.66
CA ALA A 85 -3.13 -15.28 -4.36
C ALA A 85 -2.01 -15.71 -3.41
N GLN A 86 -1.56 -14.83 -2.52
CA GLN A 86 -0.53 -15.13 -1.51
C GLN A 86 -1.01 -16.20 -0.51
N MET A 87 -2.31 -16.27 -0.23
CA MET A 87 -2.92 -17.35 0.56
C MET A 87 -3.18 -18.63 -0.24
N GLY A 88 -2.88 -18.66 -1.54
CA GLY A 88 -3.02 -19.84 -2.41
C GLY A 88 -4.40 -20.03 -3.05
N PHE A 89 -5.32 -19.08 -2.92
CA PHE A 89 -6.70 -19.22 -3.44
C PHE A 89 -6.82 -19.12 -4.96
N LYS A 90 -5.78 -18.71 -5.70
CA LYS A 90 -5.80 -18.56 -7.16
C LYS A 90 -7.00 -17.76 -7.69
N PRO A 91 -7.23 -16.52 -7.24
CA PRO A 91 -8.42 -15.74 -7.60
C PRO A 91 -8.56 -15.55 -9.11
N ILE A 92 -9.80 -15.38 -9.58
CA ILE A 92 -10.11 -14.90 -10.92
C ILE A 92 -10.43 -13.42 -10.78
N VAL A 93 -9.76 -12.57 -11.56
CA VAL A 93 -10.01 -11.14 -11.56
C VAL A 93 -10.76 -10.76 -12.84
N LEU A 94 -11.86 -10.01 -12.69
CA LEU A 94 -12.65 -9.48 -13.78
C LEU A 94 -12.52 -7.95 -13.77
N GLU A 95 -11.95 -7.40 -14.83
CA GLU A 95 -11.87 -5.94 -15.05
C GLU A 95 -12.55 -5.59 -16.37
N ARG A 96 -13.44 -4.59 -16.34
CA ARG A 96 -14.20 -4.19 -17.53
C ARG A 96 -13.44 -3.25 -18.46
N GLY A 97 -12.53 -2.47 -17.89
CA GLY A 97 -11.73 -1.53 -18.65
C GLY A 97 -10.45 -2.15 -19.22
N LYS A 98 -9.71 -1.35 -19.95
CA LYS A 98 -8.48 -1.80 -20.61
C LYS A 98 -7.29 -1.87 -19.66
N GLN A 99 -6.24 -2.56 -20.11
CA GLN A 99 -4.92 -2.55 -19.46
C GLN A 99 -4.31 -1.15 -19.45
N VAL A 100 -3.42 -0.88 -18.51
CA VAL A 100 -2.85 0.45 -18.25
C VAL A 100 -2.32 1.14 -19.51
N ARG A 101 -1.61 0.43 -20.38
CA ARG A 101 -1.03 1.01 -21.61
C ARG A 101 -2.10 1.49 -22.60
N GLU A 102 -3.11 0.67 -22.84
CA GLU A 102 -4.22 1.01 -23.75
C GLU A 102 -5.11 2.07 -23.11
N ARG A 103 -5.39 1.96 -21.82
CA ARG A 103 -6.14 2.90 -21.01
C ARG A 103 -5.50 4.30 -21.03
N THR A 104 -4.17 4.38 -21.10
CA THR A 104 -3.45 5.66 -21.25
C THR A 104 -3.92 6.42 -22.49
N GLN A 105 -4.16 5.74 -23.61
CA GLN A 105 -4.66 6.38 -24.83
C GLN A 105 -6.08 6.93 -24.65
N ASP A 106 -6.97 6.18 -23.99
CA ASP A 106 -8.33 6.63 -23.70
C ASP A 106 -8.33 7.83 -22.75
N THR A 107 -7.48 7.82 -21.74
CA THR A 107 -7.31 8.93 -20.77
C THR A 107 -6.80 10.20 -21.46
N TRP A 108 -5.80 10.09 -22.34
CA TRP A 108 -5.32 11.21 -23.15
C TRP A 108 -6.34 11.68 -24.17
N GLY A 109 -7.14 10.76 -24.74
CA GLY A 109 -8.27 11.08 -25.62
C GLY A 109 -9.29 11.96 -24.92
N LEU A 110 -9.65 11.63 -23.68
CA LEU A 110 -10.54 12.43 -22.85
C LEU A 110 -9.94 13.82 -22.55
N TRP A 111 -8.72 13.87 -22.04
CA TRP A 111 -8.12 15.14 -21.59
C TRP A 111 -7.77 16.12 -22.72
N ARG A 112 -7.37 15.61 -23.87
CA ARG A 112 -6.91 16.45 -25.00
C ARG A 112 -7.95 16.66 -26.09
N LYS A 113 -8.89 15.74 -26.24
CA LYS A 113 -9.83 15.72 -27.36
C LYS A 113 -11.28 15.67 -26.92
N ASN A 114 -11.58 15.63 -25.61
CA ASN A 114 -12.92 15.44 -25.06
C ASN A 114 -13.63 14.16 -25.55
N ILE A 115 -12.86 13.11 -25.87
CA ILE A 115 -13.40 11.82 -26.32
C ILE A 115 -13.47 10.90 -25.11
N LEU A 116 -14.70 10.65 -24.61
CA LEU A 116 -14.94 9.74 -23.50
C LEU A 116 -15.18 8.31 -24.01
N ASN A 117 -14.35 7.36 -23.55
CA ASN A 117 -14.69 5.95 -23.62
C ASN A 117 -15.34 5.54 -22.27
N PRO A 118 -16.66 5.16 -22.25
CA PRO A 118 -17.36 4.87 -21.01
C PRO A 118 -16.84 3.61 -20.29
N GLU A 119 -16.19 2.71 -20.99
CA GLU A 119 -15.66 1.46 -20.43
C GLU A 119 -14.19 1.53 -20.02
N SER A 120 -13.44 2.53 -20.52
CA SER A 120 -12.02 2.70 -20.26
C SER A 120 -11.63 4.18 -20.26
N ASN A 121 -11.28 4.72 -19.12
CA ASN A 121 -11.00 6.15 -18.97
C ASN A 121 -10.17 6.40 -17.68
N VAL A 122 -10.17 7.62 -17.15
CA VAL A 122 -9.44 7.98 -15.93
C VAL A 122 -9.96 7.25 -14.69
N GLN A 123 -11.22 6.78 -14.67
CA GLN A 123 -11.83 6.07 -13.55
C GLN A 123 -11.80 4.54 -13.72
N PHE A 124 -12.10 4.06 -14.93
CA PHE A 124 -12.31 2.64 -15.23
C PHE A 124 -11.14 2.06 -16.00
N GLY A 125 -10.80 0.82 -15.64
CA GLY A 125 -9.70 0.04 -16.17
C GLY A 125 -8.68 -0.36 -15.11
N GLU A 126 -7.67 -1.08 -15.53
CA GLU A 126 -6.62 -1.61 -14.68
C GLU A 126 -6.00 -0.53 -13.78
N GLY A 127 -5.91 -0.81 -12.48
CA GLY A 127 -5.43 0.13 -11.46
C GLY A 127 -6.46 1.15 -10.96
N GLY A 128 -7.65 1.22 -11.60
CA GLY A 128 -8.73 2.14 -11.20
C GLY A 128 -8.34 3.63 -11.29
N ALA A 129 -9.03 4.48 -10.56
CA ALA A 129 -8.79 5.93 -10.56
C ALA A 129 -7.42 6.33 -9.97
N GLY A 130 -6.78 5.44 -9.22
CA GLY A 130 -5.46 5.67 -8.63
C GLY A 130 -4.32 5.70 -9.65
N THR A 131 -4.44 4.98 -10.76
CA THR A 131 -3.37 4.77 -11.74
C THR A 131 -2.76 6.07 -12.29
N PHE A 132 -3.60 7.07 -12.56
CA PHE A 132 -3.16 8.36 -13.11
C PHE A 132 -3.11 9.47 -12.05
N SER A 133 -3.09 9.11 -10.77
CA SER A 133 -2.89 10.04 -9.67
C SER A 133 -1.40 10.35 -9.47
N ASP A 134 -1.08 11.24 -8.55
CA ASP A 134 0.30 11.51 -8.14
C ASP A 134 0.88 10.46 -7.17
N GLY A 135 0.12 9.40 -6.88
CA GLY A 135 0.57 8.28 -6.07
C GLY A 135 0.77 8.60 -4.59
N LYS A 136 -0.11 9.41 -4.01
CA LYS A 136 -0.17 9.61 -2.55
C LYS A 136 -0.60 8.32 -1.87
N LEU A 137 0.21 7.80 -0.96
CA LEU A 137 0.01 6.52 -0.29
C LEU A 137 -0.31 6.67 1.21
N TRP A 138 -0.89 7.77 1.60
CA TRP A 138 -1.25 7.98 2.99
C TRP A 138 -2.76 8.15 3.16
N THR A 139 -3.25 7.78 4.33
CA THR A 139 -4.65 7.86 4.71
C THR A 139 -4.78 8.48 6.10
N GLN A 140 -5.97 9.01 6.42
CA GLN A 140 -6.33 9.45 7.77
C GLN A 140 -7.10 8.37 8.55
N VAL A 141 -7.29 7.19 7.95
CA VAL A 141 -7.96 6.06 8.61
C VAL A 141 -7.05 5.54 9.72
N SER A 142 -7.66 5.27 10.89
CA SER A 142 -6.96 4.60 11.98
C SER A 142 -6.60 3.17 11.59
N ASP A 143 -5.33 2.81 11.73
CA ASP A 143 -4.79 1.50 11.34
C ASP A 143 -4.02 0.85 12.50
N PRO A 144 -4.72 0.44 13.58
CA PRO A 144 -4.07 -0.14 14.76
C PRO A 144 -3.42 -1.50 14.49
N LYS A 145 -3.73 -2.15 13.37
CA LYS A 145 -3.16 -3.43 12.94
C LYS A 145 -2.07 -3.28 11.88
N HIS A 146 -1.68 -2.06 11.55
CA HIS A 146 -0.62 -1.77 10.56
C HIS A 146 -0.84 -2.40 9.17
N TYR A 147 -2.09 -2.59 8.73
CA TYR A 147 -2.38 -3.15 7.40
C TYR A 147 -1.86 -2.27 6.26
N GLY A 148 -1.83 -0.96 6.47
CA GLY A 148 -1.22 -0.02 5.53
C GLY A 148 0.25 -0.31 5.26
N ARG A 149 0.98 -0.85 6.25
CA ARG A 149 2.39 -1.24 6.08
C ARG A 149 2.55 -2.39 5.07
N LYS A 150 1.66 -3.39 5.12
CA LYS A 150 1.62 -4.46 4.11
C LYS A 150 1.43 -3.91 2.69
N VAL A 151 0.57 -2.92 2.53
CA VAL A 151 0.37 -2.24 1.23
C VAL A 151 1.68 -1.60 0.75
N LEU A 152 2.37 -0.86 1.61
CA LEU A 152 3.64 -0.22 1.28
C LEU A 152 4.74 -1.24 0.95
N GLU A 153 4.80 -2.36 1.68
CA GLU A 153 5.73 -3.47 1.41
C GLU A 153 5.53 -4.06 0.01
N GLU A 154 4.28 -4.29 -0.40
CA GLU A 154 3.99 -4.79 -1.74
C GLU A 154 4.38 -3.77 -2.82
N PHE A 155 4.19 -2.48 -2.58
CA PHE A 155 4.69 -1.44 -3.48
C PHE A 155 6.23 -1.43 -3.57
N VAL A 156 6.94 -1.61 -2.44
CA VAL A 156 8.41 -1.73 -2.46
C VAL A 156 8.86 -2.96 -3.26
N LYS A 157 8.19 -4.10 -3.11
CA LYS A 157 8.45 -5.30 -3.92
C LYS A 157 8.20 -5.08 -5.43
N ALA A 158 7.30 -4.14 -5.76
CA ALA A 158 7.02 -3.71 -7.12
C ALA A 158 7.87 -2.51 -7.58
N ASP A 159 9.04 -2.30 -6.98
CA ASP A 159 10.04 -1.27 -7.35
C ASP A 159 9.70 0.16 -6.89
N ALA A 160 8.86 0.31 -5.84
CA ALA A 160 8.73 1.60 -5.19
C ALA A 160 9.97 1.95 -4.36
N PRO A 161 10.28 3.24 -4.17
CA PRO A 161 11.36 3.65 -3.29
C PRO A 161 11.14 3.14 -1.86
N PRO A 162 12.14 2.51 -1.21
CA PRO A 162 11.99 1.97 0.15
C PRO A 162 11.67 3.03 1.20
N GLU A 163 11.93 4.31 0.91
CA GLU A 163 11.60 5.43 1.78
C GLU A 163 10.10 5.57 2.06
N ILE A 164 9.23 5.03 1.20
CA ILE A 164 7.78 5.05 1.44
C ILE A 164 7.40 4.31 2.73
N MET A 165 8.23 3.38 3.19
CA MET A 165 8.01 2.60 4.40
C MET A 165 8.03 3.43 5.68
N TYR A 166 8.75 4.56 5.68
CA TYR A 166 8.95 5.37 6.90
C TYR A 166 8.59 6.85 6.74
N VAL A 167 8.47 7.38 5.54
CA VAL A 167 8.04 8.77 5.33
C VAL A 167 6.56 8.93 5.70
N SER A 168 6.22 9.93 6.50
CA SER A 168 4.86 10.07 7.06
C SER A 168 3.76 10.36 6.03
N LYS A 169 4.10 10.88 4.86
CA LYS A 169 3.18 11.13 3.74
C LYS A 169 3.84 10.75 2.43
N PRO A 170 3.99 9.43 2.17
CA PRO A 170 4.74 8.98 1.01
C PRO A 170 4.02 9.27 -0.30
N HIS A 171 4.81 9.64 -1.32
CA HIS A 171 4.40 9.79 -2.70
C HIS A 171 5.26 8.88 -3.58
N ILE A 172 4.63 8.17 -4.51
CA ILE A 172 5.35 7.35 -5.52
C ILE A 172 5.56 8.15 -6.81
N GLY A 173 4.60 8.99 -7.19
CA GLY A 173 4.54 9.69 -8.47
C GLY A 173 3.88 8.86 -9.56
N THR A 174 3.19 9.54 -10.48
CA THR A 174 2.33 8.93 -11.51
C THR A 174 3.06 7.92 -12.39
N PHE A 175 4.25 8.29 -12.90
CA PHE A 175 4.98 7.40 -13.84
C PHE A 175 5.43 6.08 -13.20
N ARG A 176 5.83 6.13 -11.94
CA ARG A 176 6.19 4.92 -11.20
C ARG A 176 4.97 4.08 -10.90
N LEU A 177 3.88 4.71 -10.45
CA LEU A 177 2.64 4.02 -10.13
C LEU A 177 2.09 3.23 -11.34
N VAL A 178 2.03 3.86 -12.52
CA VAL A 178 1.64 3.21 -13.78
C VAL A 178 2.51 1.98 -14.12
N LYS A 179 3.78 2.02 -13.74
CA LYS A 179 4.73 0.94 -14.02
C LYS A 179 4.63 -0.22 -13.04
N MET A 180 4.12 0.05 -11.84
CA MET A 180 4.01 -0.92 -10.74
C MET A 180 2.69 -1.70 -10.76
N ILE A 181 1.66 -1.16 -11.41
CA ILE A 181 0.37 -1.82 -11.64
C ILE A 181 0.50 -2.84 -12.78
#